data_68bb4fd772ea1c611c1a5c49d1cc7207
#
_entry.id   68bb4fd772ea1c611c1a5c49d1cc7207
#
_cell.length_a   1.000
_cell.length_b   1.000
_cell.length_c   1.000
_cell.angle_alpha   90.00
_cell.angle_beta   90.00
_cell.angle_gamma   90.00
#
_symmetry.space_group_name_H-M   'P 1'
#
loop_
_entity.id
_entity.type
_entity.pdbx_description
1 polymer ?
#
loop_
_entity_poly.entity_id
_entity_poly.type
_entity_poly.pdbx_seq_one_letter_code
_entity_poly.pdbx_strand_id
1 'polypeptide(L)'
;TATVAGLAWILMTFLAAVRQDFDADRGLGTVGTGFGVTFVMFAILTSVQNGTFTPFWSVIGAVVAAIVAAVAWVLLSLRYTEVAAKAGRTGAVVVFAHTLDGITTAIGYDQLGGGERVVLSKYILQAGEQLPTYDAIGAGWLFVLVKVLLALVVVAAFKEYIDERPRYGRLALGFVAAVGFGPGLHNLLLFAVSGNVTAADVPLAVAHVAGVA
;
A
#
# COMPACT_ATOMS: atom_id res chain seq x y z
N THR A 1 6.67 -19.75 -13.89
CA THR A 1 6.17 -20.45 -12.70
C THR A 1 5.07 -19.69 -12.02
N ALA A 2 5.26 -18.47 -11.48
CA ALA A 2 4.18 -17.66 -10.89
C ALA A 2 3.12 -17.27 -11.93
N THR A 3 3.53 -16.94 -13.15
CA THR A 3 2.65 -16.62 -14.28
C THR A 3 1.76 -17.81 -14.66
N VAL A 4 2.32 -19.02 -14.69
CA VAL A 4 1.57 -20.25 -14.99
C VAL A 4 0.55 -20.56 -13.90
N ALA A 5 0.91 -20.39 -12.62
CA ALA A 5 -0.01 -20.56 -11.50
C ALA A 5 -1.14 -19.52 -11.55
N GLY A 6 -0.84 -18.26 -11.88
CA GLY A 6 -1.83 -17.19 -12.05
C GLY A 6 -2.79 -17.46 -13.21
N LEU A 7 -2.29 -17.90 -14.36
CA LEU A 7 -3.11 -18.25 -15.52
C LEU A 7 -3.99 -19.49 -15.26
N ALA A 8 -3.43 -20.53 -14.64
CA ALA A 8 -4.18 -21.72 -14.23
C ALA A 8 -5.30 -21.35 -13.24
N TRP A 9 -5.02 -20.44 -12.32
CA TRP A 9 -5.98 -19.91 -11.38
C TRP A 9 -7.12 -19.15 -12.05
N ILE A 10 -6.82 -18.23 -12.97
CA ILE A 10 -7.83 -17.49 -13.74
C ILE A 10 -8.70 -18.46 -14.54
N LEU A 11 -8.09 -19.46 -15.19
CA LEU A 11 -8.80 -20.47 -15.94
C LEU A 11 -9.72 -21.33 -15.07
N MET A 12 -9.23 -21.80 -13.91
CA MET A 12 -10.05 -22.58 -12.96
C MET A 12 -11.22 -21.77 -12.42
N THR A 13 -11.03 -20.49 -12.10
CA THR A 13 -12.10 -19.61 -11.62
C THR A 13 -13.13 -19.33 -12.71
N PHE A 14 -12.69 -19.15 -13.95
CA PHE A 14 -13.57 -19.00 -15.11
C PHE A 14 -14.41 -20.27 -15.34
N LEU A 15 -13.79 -21.45 -15.33
CA LEU A 15 -14.49 -22.73 -15.50
C LEU A 15 -15.47 -23.01 -14.35
N ALA A 16 -15.14 -22.63 -13.13
CA ALA A 16 -16.03 -22.74 -11.97
C ALA A 16 -17.22 -21.77 -12.08
N ALA A 17 -17.00 -20.54 -12.53
CA ALA A 17 -18.04 -19.54 -12.74
C ALA A 17 -19.04 -19.95 -13.84
N VAL A 18 -18.58 -20.64 -14.88
CA VAL A 18 -19.44 -21.16 -15.98
C VAL A 18 -20.39 -22.27 -15.49
N ARG A 19 -20.03 -23.01 -14.45
CA ARG A 19 -20.88 -24.08 -13.87
C ARG A 19 -21.99 -23.62 -12.96
N GLN A 20 -22.25 -22.31 -12.82
CA GLN A 20 -23.37 -21.67 -12.09
C GLN A 20 -23.49 -21.99 -10.57
N ASP A 21 -22.79 -23.00 -10.05
CA ASP A 21 -22.85 -23.41 -8.65
C ASP A 21 -21.77 -22.76 -7.76
N PHE A 22 -20.95 -21.87 -8.32
CA PHE A 22 -19.80 -21.30 -7.64
C PHE A 22 -19.92 -19.79 -7.52
N ASP A 23 -19.91 -19.29 -6.28
CA ASP A 23 -19.78 -17.85 -6.00
C ASP A 23 -18.35 -17.41 -6.36
N ALA A 24 -18.18 -16.92 -7.59
CA ALA A 24 -16.88 -16.55 -8.14
C ALA A 24 -16.17 -15.48 -7.31
N ASP A 25 -16.92 -14.56 -6.71
CA ASP A 25 -16.38 -13.47 -5.89
C ASP A 25 -15.75 -14.03 -4.60
N ARG A 26 -16.44 -14.96 -3.93
CA ARG A 26 -15.92 -15.66 -2.75
C ARG A 26 -14.76 -16.60 -3.09
N GLY A 27 -14.88 -17.32 -4.19
CA GLY A 27 -13.82 -18.23 -4.64
C GLY A 27 -12.53 -17.51 -4.96
N LEU A 28 -12.60 -16.42 -5.73
CA LEU A 28 -11.44 -15.56 -6.02
C LEU A 28 -10.83 -14.98 -4.74
N GLY A 29 -11.67 -14.45 -3.84
CA GLY A 29 -11.22 -13.91 -2.57
C GLY A 29 -10.53 -14.94 -1.69
N THR A 30 -11.15 -16.11 -1.49
CA THR A 30 -10.63 -17.16 -0.59
C THR A 30 -9.31 -17.73 -1.08
N VAL A 31 -9.23 -18.10 -2.36
CA VAL A 31 -8.02 -18.74 -2.89
C VAL A 31 -6.92 -17.70 -3.14
N GLY A 32 -7.26 -16.50 -3.62
CA GLY A 32 -6.29 -15.41 -3.73
C GLY A 32 -5.66 -15.06 -2.39
N THR A 33 -6.48 -14.97 -1.34
CA THR A 33 -6.00 -14.76 0.04
C THR A 33 -5.15 -15.94 0.51
N GLY A 34 -5.58 -17.18 0.28
CA GLY A 34 -4.84 -18.38 0.63
C GLY A 34 -3.44 -18.40 0.00
N PHE A 35 -3.34 -18.15 -1.31
CA PHE A 35 -2.04 -18.03 -1.98
C PHE A 35 -1.20 -16.88 -1.44
N GLY A 36 -1.80 -15.71 -1.23
CA GLY A 36 -1.10 -14.55 -0.67
C GLY A 36 -0.52 -14.83 0.70
N VAL A 37 -1.33 -15.37 1.62
CA VAL A 37 -0.90 -15.76 2.97
C VAL A 37 0.20 -16.82 2.92
N THR A 38 0.04 -17.86 2.09
CA THR A 38 1.06 -18.92 1.95
C THR A 38 2.39 -18.34 1.47
N PHE A 39 2.35 -17.46 0.47
CA PHE A 39 3.56 -16.84 -0.08
C PHE A 39 4.26 -15.95 0.94
N VAL A 40 3.49 -15.12 1.66
CA VAL A 40 4.02 -14.24 2.72
C VAL A 40 4.61 -15.07 3.87
N MET A 41 3.89 -16.12 4.32
CA MET A 41 4.39 -17.02 5.36
C MET A 41 5.68 -17.72 4.95
N PHE A 42 5.75 -18.21 3.69
CA PHE A 42 6.97 -18.83 3.17
C PHE A 42 8.15 -17.86 3.18
N ALA A 43 7.94 -16.61 2.71
CA ALA A 43 8.97 -15.58 2.70
C ALA A 43 9.46 -15.24 4.12
N ILE A 44 8.54 -15.08 5.07
CA ILE A 44 8.86 -14.81 6.49
C ILE A 44 9.64 -15.98 7.10
N LEU A 45 9.15 -17.21 6.94
CA LEU A 45 9.82 -18.40 7.51
C LEU A 45 11.23 -18.56 6.96
N THR A 46 11.41 -18.38 5.65
CA THR A 46 12.73 -18.44 5.03
C THR A 46 13.66 -17.33 5.56
N SER A 47 13.13 -16.12 5.74
CA SER A 47 13.89 -15.00 6.29
C SER A 47 14.30 -15.25 7.75
N VAL A 48 13.39 -15.79 8.57
CA VAL A 48 13.70 -16.17 9.97
C VAL A 48 14.78 -17.24 10.01
N GLN A 49 14.67 -18.28 9.16
CA GLN A 49 15.68 -19.36 9.10
C GLN A 49 17.06 -18.84 8.67
N ASN A 50 17.10 -17.85 7.79
CA ASN A 50 18.34 -17.22 7.31
C ASN A 50 18.87 -16.11 8.23
N GLY A 51 18.16 -15.77 9.31
CA GLY A 51 18.54 -14.68 10.22
C GLY A 51 18.42 -13.29 9.62
N THR A 52 17.61 -13.13 8.54
CA THR A 52 17.43 -11.83 7.83
C THR A 52 16.10 -11.15 8.16
N PHE A 53 15.31 -11.71 9.11
CA PHE A 53 14.00 -11.15 9.44
C PHE A 53 14.14 -9.90 10.32
N THR A 54 13.79 -8.74 9.78
CA THR A 54 13.85 -7.42 10.43
C THR A 54 12.57 -6.63 10.19
N PRO A 55 11.50 -6.84 10.98
CA PRO A 55 10.19 -6.25 10.71
C PRO A 55 10.05 -4.76 11.09
N PHE A 56 11.06 -4.13 11.64
CA PHE A 56 11.00 -2.77 12.20
C PHE A 56 10.36 -1.75 11.23
N TRP A 57 10.94 -1.56 10.05
CA TRP A 57 10.43 -0.59 9.08
C TRP A 57 9.08 -1.00 8.48
N SER A 58 8.79 -2.28 8.40
CA SER A 58 7.49 -2.78 7.95
C SER A 58 6.38 -2.41 8.94
N VAL A 59 6.63 -2.59 10.24
CA VAL A 59 5.67 -2.24 11.29
C VAL A 59 5.49 -0.73 11.37
N ILE A 60 6.57 0.05 11.41
CA ILE A 60 6.51 1.51 11.39
C ILE A 60 5.75 2.02 10.17
N GLY A 61 6.10 1.53 8.97
CA GLY A 61 5.45 1.93 7.72
C GLY A 61 3.95 1.63 7.73
N ALA A 62 3.55 0.45 8.18
CA ALA A 62 2.13 0.08 8.27
C ALA A 62 1.36 0.95 9.27
N VAL A 63 1.93 1.21 10.46
CA VAL A 63 1.30 2.03 11.51
C VAL A 63 1.18 3.48 11.06
N VAL A 64 2.25 4.07 10.54
CA VAL A 64 2.24 5.46 10.06
C VAL A 64 1.26 5.62 8.89
N ALA A 65 1.25 4.66 7.94
CA ALA A 65 0.30 4.68 6.83
C ALA A 65 -1.16 4.61 7.33
N ALA A 66 -1.44 3.78 8.33
CA ALA A 66 -2.78 3.69 8.91
C ALA A 66 -3.21 5.01 9.59
N ILE A 67 -2.31 5.65 10.34
CA ILE A 67 -2.59 6.93 10.98
C ILE A 67 -2.84 8.03 9.95
N VAL A 68 -1.94 8.18 8.97
CA VAL A 68 -2.05 9.21 7.91
C VAL A 68 -3.32 9.00 7.08
N ALA A 69 -3.62 7.74 6.70
CA ALA A 69 -4.84 7.42 5.97
C ALA A 69 -6.10 7.70 6.79
N ALA A 70 -6.11 7.36 8.08
CA ALA A 70 -7.22 7.65 8.96
C ALA A 70 -7.47 9.16 9.09
N VAL A 71 -6.42 9.95 9.29
CA VAL A 71 -6.51 11.42 9.33
C VAL A 71 -7.04 11.96 8.00
N ALA A 72 -6.49 11.54 6.87
CA ALA A 72 -6.93 11.95 5.54
C ALA A 72 -8.41 11.59 5.29
N TRP A 73 -8.84 10.40 5.68
CA TRP A 73 -10.23 9.96 5.55
C TRP A 73 -11.18 10.75 6.45
N VAL A 74 -10.78 11.03 7.69
CA VAL A 74 -11.57 11.87 8.61
C VAL A 74 -11.72 13.29 8.05
N LEU A 75 -10.63 13.90 7.57
CA LEU A 75 -10.68 15.24 6.95
C LEU A 75 -11.60 15.27 5.72
N LEU A 76 -11.51 14.26 4.86
CA LEU A 76 -12.43 14.09 3.73
C LEU A 76 -13.88 13.99 4.22
N SER A 77 -14.12 13.16 5.22
CA SER A 77 -15.46 12.91 5.77
C SER A 77 -16.08 14.16 6.39
N LEU A 78 -15.28 14.97 7.07
CA LEU A 78 -15.74 16.23 7.68
C LEU A 78 -16.03 17.30 6.62
N ARG A 79 -15.23 17.38 5.55
CA ARG A 79 -15.34 18.45 4.53
C ARG A 79 -16.24 18.06 3.38
N TYR A 80 -16.28 16.78 3.01
CA TYR A 80 -17.00 16.22 1.88
C TYR A 80 -17.79 14.97 2.29
N THR A 81 -18.71 15.15 3.24
CA THR A 81 -19.51 14.06 3.86
C THR A 81 -20.19 13.18 2.83
N GLU A 82 -20.70 13.76 1.75
CA GLU A 82 -21.41 13.01 0.71
C GLU A 82 -20.46 12.08 -0.08
N VAL A 83 -19.24 12.54 -0.37
CA VAL A 83 -18.20 11.71 -1.01
C VAL A 83 -17.87 10.52 -0.11
N ALA A 84 -17.61 10.78 1.16
CA ALA A 84 -17.29 9.73 2.12
C ALA A 84 -18.44 8.73 2.31
N ALA A 85 -19.68 9.21 2.36
CA ALA A 85 -20.87 8.35 2.51
C ALA A 85 -21.05 7.43 1.29
N LYS A 86 -20.90 7.95 0.06
CA LYS A 86 -21.07 7.16 -1.17
C LYS A 86 -19.93 6.19 -1.41
N ALA A 87 -18.67 6.63 -1.25
CA ALA A 87 -17.49 5.78 -1.40
C ALA A 87 -17.35 4.74 -0.28
N GLY A 88 -17.79 5.06 0.92
CA GLY A 88 -17.85 4.17 2.08
C GLY A 88 -16.50 3.50 2.38
N ARG A 89 -16.57 2.24 2.78
CA ARG A 89 -15.36 1.45 3.12
C ARG A 89 -14.40 1.31 1.95
N THR A 90 -14.91 1.19 0.72
CA THR A 90 -14.06 1.02 -0.47
C THR A 90 -13.22 2.27 -0.71
N GLY A 91 -13.79 3.48 -0.52
CA GLY A 91 -13.03 4.73 -0.59
C GLY A 91 -11.96 4.83 0.50
N ALA A 92 -12.28 4.44 1.74
CA ALA A 92 -11.28 4.41 2.82
C ALA A 92 -10.13 3.44 2.52
N VAL A 93 -10.43 2.28 1.93
CA VAL A 93 -9.41 1.30 1.50
C VAL A 93 -8.52 1.87 0.38
N VAL A 94 -9.07 2.63 -0.58
CA VAL A 94 -8.27 3.32 -1.61
C VAL A 94 -7.30 4.31 -0.98
N VAL A 95 -7.78 5.16 -0.07
CA VAL A 95 -6.92 6.13 0.64
C VAL A 95 -5.83 5.41 1.41
N PHE A 96 -6.16 4.36 2.16
CA PHE A 96 -5.17 3.57 2.89
C PHE A 96 -4.13 2.92 1.97
N ALA A 97 -4.55 2.30 0.86
CA ALA A 97 -3.67 1.61 -0.07
C ALA A 97 -2.62 2.55 -0.69
N HIS A 98 -3.04 3.73 -1.15
CA HIS A 98 -2.12 4.72 -1.72
C HIS A 98 -1.26 5.42 -0.66
N THR A 99 -1.79 5.61 0.54
CA THR A 99 -0.99 6.10 1.68
C THR A 99 0.08 5.09 2.06
N LEU A 100 -0.24 3.80 2.07
CA LEU A 100 0.71 2.72 2.35
C LEU A 100 1.84 2.70 1.32
N ASP A 101 1.51 2.77 0.04
CA ASP A 101 2.50 2.88 -1.04
C ASP A 101 3.37 4.15 -0.87
N GLY A 102 2.75 5.30 -0.58
CA GLY A 102 3.46 6.55 -0.32
C GLY A 102 4.45 6.45 0.83
N ILE A 103 3.99 5.99 2.00
CA ILE A 103 4.81 5.88 3.22
C ILE A 103 5.93 4.85 3.03
N THR A 104 5.63 3.68 2.48
CA THR A 104 6.67 2.65 2.28
C THR A 104 7.70 3.08 1.25
N THR A 105 7.30 3.79 0.18
CA THR A 105 8.24 4.36 -0.78
C THR A 105 9.11 5.43 -0.14
N ALA A 106 8.54 6.32 0.70
CA ALA A 106 9.29 7.33 1.44
C ALA A 106 10.33 6.68 2.38
N ILE A 107 9.94 5.66 3.15
CA ILE A 107 10.87 4.91 4.00
C ILE A 107 11.97 4.25 3.17
N GLY A 108 11.60 3.59 2.07
CA GLY A 108 12.57 2.95 1.18
C GLY A 108 13.60 3.93 0.63
N TYR A 109 13.15 5.12 0.25
CA TYR A 109 14.00 6.15 -0.35
C TYR A 109 14.86 6.88 0.70
N ASP A 110 14.23 7.43 1.75
CA ASP A 110 14.89 8.32 2.71
C ASP A 110 15.69 7.56 3.78
N GLN A 111 15.29 6.34 4.15
CA GLN A 111 15.87 5.60 5.27
C GLN A 111 16.70 4.38 4.83
N LEU A 112 16.29 3.72 3.74
CA LEU A 112 16.91 2.48 3.31
C LEU A 112 17.81 2.65 2.07
N GLY A 113 17.94 3.88 1.55
CA GLY A 113 18.76 4.18 0.37
C GLY A 113 18.28 3.48 -0.91
N GLY A 114 17.01 3.09 -0.94
CA GLY A 114 16.37 2.43 -2.08
C GLY A 114 16.17 3.40 -3.24
N GLY A 115 16.36 2.90 -4.48
CA GLY A 115 16.08 3.67 -5.68
C GLY A 115 14.64 3.48 -6.16
N GLU A 116 14.02 4.56 -6.66
CA GLU A 116 12.70 4.49 -7.30
C GLU A 116 12.86 4.23 -8.81
N ARG A 117 12.12 3.25 -9.32
CA ARG A 117 12.17 2.83 -10.74
C ARG A 117 11.08 3.47 -11.60
N VAL A 118 9.95 3.84 -10.98
CA VAL A 118 8.84 4.49 -11.69
C VAL A 118 9.20 5.94 -11.96
N VAL A 119 9.22 6.31 -13.24
CA VAL A 119 9.70 7.63 -13.70
C VAL A 119 8.99 8.79 -12.99
N LEU A 120 7.66 8.74 -12.90
CA LEU A 120 6.89 9.81 -12.25
C LEU A 120 7.20 9.92 -10.75
N SER A 121 7.27 8.78 -10.06
CA SER A 121 7.62 8.73 -8.63
C SER A 121 9.00 9.30 -8.38
N LYS A 122 9.97 8.95 -9.23
CA LYS A 122 11.33 9.46 -9.18
C LYS A 122 11.38 10.99 -9.31
N TYR A 123 10.62 11.59 -10.25
CA TYR A 123 10.58 13.04 -10.40
C TYR A 123 10.00 13.74 -9.17
N ILE A 124 8.97 13.16 -8.54
CA ILE A 124 8.38 13.73 -7.32
C ILE A 124 9.39 13.69 -6.16
N LEU A 125 10.09 12.57 -5.97
CA LEU A 125 11.12 12.44 -4.94
C LEU A 125 12.28 13.41 -5.18
N GLN A 126 12.79 13.52 -6.41
CA GLN A 126 13.83 14.49 -6.79
C GLN A 126 13.38 15.93 -6.57
N ALA A 127 12.11 16.26 -6.82
CA ALA A 127 11.56 17.56 -6.46
C ALA A 127 11.55 17.79 -4.94
N GLY A 128 11.27 16.75 -4.16
CA GLY A 128 11.35 16.78 -2.70
C GLY A 128 12.76 17.09 -2.19
N GLU A 129 13.79 16.55 -2.83
CA GLU A 129 15.21 16.83 -2.49
C GLU A 129 15.61 18.30 -2.68
N GLN A 130 14.93 19.02 -3.58
CA GLN A 130 15.21 20.43 -3.86
C GLN A 130 14.50 21.38 -2.90
N LEU A 131 13.64 20.87 -2.01
CA LEU A 131 12.90 21.70 -1.07
C LEU A 131 13.74 21.99 0.19
N PRO A 132 13.56 23.19 0.82
CA PRO A 132 14.26 23.54 2.06
C PRO A 132 13.95 22.60 3.24
N THR A 133 12.92 21.77 3.11
CA THR A 133 12.49 20.78 4.11
C THR A 133 13.27 19.48 4.03
N TYR A 134 14.09 19.28 2.99
CA TYR A 134 14.80 18.02 2.76
C TYR A 134 15.67 17.60 3.96
N ASP A 135 16.46 18.52 4.47
CA ASP A 135 17.36 18.25 5.60
C ASP A 135 16.62 17.87 6.90
N ALA A 136 15.35 18.27 7.03
CA ALA A 136 14.56 18.04 8.25
C ALA A 136 13.70 16.77 8.17
N ILE A 137 13.08 16.50 7.02
CA ILE A 137 12.04 15.44 6.88
C ILE A 137 12.22 14.55 5.65
N GLY A 138 13.36 14.65 4.96
CA GLY A 138 13.66 13.86 3.74
C GLY A 138 12.92 14.35 2.50
N ALA A 139 12.99 13.58 1.41
CA ALA A 139 12.31 13.85 0.14
C ALA A 139 10.92 13.19 0.07
N GLY A 140 10.76 12.08 0.76
CA GLY A 140 9.60 11.21 0.64
C GLY A 140 8.28 11.81 1.10
N TRP A 141 8.29 12.83 1.97
CA TRP A 141 7.06 13.48 2.43
C TRP A 141 6.24 14.09 1.29
N LEU A 142 6.91 14.66 0.28
CA LEU A 142 6.23 15.22 -0.89
C LEU A 142 5.52 14.12 -1.68
N PHE A 143 6.18 12.96 -1.82
CA PHE A 143 5.58 11.81 -2.47
C PHE A 143 4.36 11.27 -1.72
N VAL A 144 4.44 11.17 -0.39
CA VAL A 144 3.29 10.81 0.47
C VAL A 144 2.13 11.77 0.26
N LEU A 145 2.40 13.08 0.30
CA LEU A 145 1.38 14.11 0.09
C LEU A 145 0.68 13.95 -1.28
N VAL A 146 1.46 13.78 -2.34
CA VAL A 146 0.93 13.57 -3.69
C VAL A 146 0.07 12.30 -3.76
N LYS A 147 0.52 11.20 -3.19
CA LYS A 147 -0.24 9.93 -3.16
C LYS A 147 -1.55 10.05 -2.40
N VAL A 148 -1.54 10.68 -1.24
CA VAL A 148 -2.76 10.92 -0.44
C VAL A 148 -3.74 11.82 -1.18
N LEU A 149 -3.26 12.95 -1.73
CA LEU A 149 -4.12 13.86 -2.49
C LEU A 149 -4.70 13.19 -3.74
N LEU A 150 -3.90 12.43 -4.48
CA LEU A 150 -4.36 11.67 -5.63
C LEU A 150 -5.47 10.69 -5.25
N ALA A 151 -5.28 9.94 -4.15
CA ALA A 151 -6.29 9.00 -3.67
C ALA A 151 -7.61 9.70 -3.30
N LEU A 152 -7.53 10.84 -2.59
CA LEU A 152 -8.71 11.64 -2.23
C LEU A 152 -9.43 12.18 -3.47
N VAL A 153 -8.69 12.69 -4.45
CA VAL A 153 -9.24 13.19 -5.73
C VAL A 153 -9.92 12.06 -6.50
N VAL A 154 -9.29 10.89 -6.59
CA VAL A 154 -9.89 9.72 -7.26
C VAL A 154 -11.18 9.30 -6.57
N VAL A 155 -11.18 9.18 -5.24
CA VAL A 155 -12.40 8.83 -4.49
C VAL A 155 -13.50 9.86 -4.73
N ALA A 156 -13.18 11.15 -4.75
CA ALA A 156 -14.15 12.21 -5.02
C ALA A 156 -14.69 12.16 -6.46
N ALA A 157 -13.82 11.90 -7.44
CA ALA A 157 -14.20 11.80 -8.86
C ALA A 157 -15.14 10.61 -9.13
N PHE A 158 -15.01 9.54 -8.35
CA PHE A 158 -15.89 8.36 -8.50
C PHE A 158 -17.27 8.51 -7.82
N LYS A 159 -17.52 9.60 -7.10
CA LYS A 159 -18.77 9.81 -6.35
C LYS A 159 -20.03 9.59 -7.21
N GLU A 160 -20.11 10.26 -8.34
CA GLU A 160 -21.27 10.18 -9.24
C GLU A 160 -21.39 8.80 -9.88
N TYR A 161 -20.27 8.23 -10.31
CA TYR A 161 -20.26 6.90 -10.90
C TYR A 161 -20.68 5.80 -9.90
N ILE A 162 -20.32 5.93 -8.63
CA ILE A 162 -20.80 5.03 -7.57
C ILE A 162 -22.29 5.19 -7.34
N ASP A 163 -22.80 6.41 -7.42
CA ASP A 163 -24.24 6.70 -7.23
C ASP A 163 -25.08 6.06 -8.36
N GLU A 164 -24.67 6.27 -9.61
CA GLU A 164 -25.38 5.72 -10.77
C GLU A 164 -25.22 4.20 -10.91
N ARG A 165 -24.03 3.68 -10.63
CA ARG A 165 -23.65 2.27 -10.81
C ARG A 165 -22.85 1.72 -9.64
N PRO A 166 -23.50 1.49 -8.47
CA PRO A 166 -22.79 1.18 -7.22
C PRO A 166 -21.86 -0.04 -7.29
N ARG A 167 -22.27 -1.09 -8.01
CA ARG A 167 -21.46 -2.31 -8.15
C ARG A 167 -20.19 -2.05 -8.95
N TYR A 168 -20.31 -1.41 -10.10
CA TYR A 168 -19.17 -1.13 -10.98
C TYR A 168 -18.25 -0.05 -10.42
N GLY A 169 -18.81 0.98 -9.79
CA GLY A 169 -18.03 2.03 -9.13
C GLY A 169 -17.17 1.48 -7.99
N ARG A 170 -17.74 0.60 -7.15
CA ARG A 170 -16.97 -0.06 -6.08
C ARG A 170 -15.91 -1.02 -6.62
N LEU A 171 -16.21 -1.74 -7.70
CA LEU A 171 -15.25 -2.64 -8.35
C LEU A 171 -14.07 -1.84 -8.93
N ALA A 172 -14.34 -0.71 -9.59
CA ALA A 172 -13.31 0.17 -10.11
C ALA A 172 -12.44 0.79 -9.00
N LEU A 173 -13.06 1.25 -7.89
CA LEU A 173 -12.29 1.71 -6.72
C LEU A 173 -11.49 0.56 -6.09
N GLY A 174 -12.01 -0.66 -6.08
CA GLY A 174 -11.27 -1.85 -5.64
C GLY A 174 -10.02 -2.10 -6.48
N PHE A 175 -10.13 -1.91 -7.81
CA PHE A 175 -8.98 -1.97 -8.71
C PHE A 175 -7.96 -0.85 -8.42
N VAL A 176 -8.43 0.38 -8.21
CA VAL A 176 -7.56 1.49 -7.80
C VAL A 176 -6.84 1.18 -6.49
N ALA A 177 -7.54 0.61 -5.50
CA ALA A 177 -6.92 0.18 -4.25
C ALA A 177 -5.83 -0.89 -4.48
N ALA A 178 -6.06 -1.85 -5.37
CA ALA A 178 -5.08 -2.88 -5.69
C ALA A 178 -3.79 -2.29 -6.29
N VAL A 179 -3.88 -1.21 -7.09
CA VAL A 179 -2.72 -0.49 -7.64
C VAL A 179 -1.87 0.13 -6.53
N GLY A 180 -2.47 0.63 -5.45
CA GLY A 180 -1.73 1.13 -4.28
C GLY A 180 -1.21 0.00 -3.39
N PHE A 181 -2.03 -1.05 -3.15
CA PHE A 181 -1.61 -2.18 -2.32
C PHE A 181 -0.45 -2.97 -2.89
N GLY A 182 -0.38 -3.14 -4.22
CA GLY A 182 0.69 -3.92 -4.86
C GLY A 182 2.08 -3.48 -4.41
N PRO A 183 2.53 -2.27 -4.72
CA PRO A 183 3.85 -1.78 -4.30
C PRO A 183 3.93 -1.60 -2.77
N GLY A 184 2.88 -1.12 -2.10
CA GLY A 184 2.89 -0.91 -0.65
C GLY A 184 3.14 -2.20 0.14
N LEU A 185 2.42 -3.28 -0.15
CA LEU A 185 2.62 -4.58 0.49
C LEU A 185 3.93 -5.24 0.07
N HIS A 186 4.34 -5.08 -1.19
CA HIS A 186 5.65 -5.53 -1.65
C HIS A 186 6.78 -4.91 -0.83
N ASN A 187 6.74 -3.58 -0.64
CA ASN A 187 7.75 -2.87 0.14
C ASN A 187 7.74 -3.33 1.60
N LEU A 188 6.57 -3.47 2.23
CA LEU A 188 6.48 -3.99 3.60
C LEU A 188 7.13 -5.37 3.73
N LEU A 189 6.82 -6.27 2.79
CA LEU A 189 7.41 -7.61 2.80
C LEU A 189 8.92 -7.54 2.57
N LEU A 190 9.36 -6.76 1.59
CA LEU A 190 10.78 -6.57 1.28
C LEU A 190 11.55 -6.06 2.51
N PHE A 191 11.04 -5.04 3.21
CA PHE A 191 11.70 -4.50 4.42
C PHE A 191 11.78 -5.55 5.54
N ALA A 192 10.75 -6.41 5.66
CA ALA A 192 10.74 -7.45 6.68
C ALA A 192 11.74 -8.58 6.42
N VAL A 193 12.00 -8.94 5.16
CA VAL A 193 12.74 -10.17 4.81
C VAL A 193 14.16 -9.93 4.31
N SER A 194 14.53 -8.69 3.96
CA SER A 194 15.81 -8.40 3.31
C SER A 194 17.01 -8.29 4.26
N GLY A 195 16.78 -8.25 5.57
CA GLY A 195 17.85 -8.17 6.57
C GLY A 195 18.64 -6.84 6.56
N ASN A 196 18.19 -5.85 5.82
CA ASN A 196 18.95 -4.64 5.55
C ASN A 196 18.94 -3.58 6.65
N VAL A 197 18.24 -3.82 7.77
CA VAL A 197 18.20 -2.83 8.86
C VAL A 197 18.11 -3.53 10.21
N THR A 198 19.22 -3.55 10.94
CA THR A 198 19.23 -3.82 12.39
C THR A 198 18.86 -2.54 13.14
N ALA A 199 18.47 -2.65 14.40
CA ALA A 199 18.25 -1.46 15.26
C ALA A 199 19.50 -0.57 15.37
N ALA A 200 20.69 -1.13 15.09
CA ALA A 200 21.96 -0.41 15.05
C ALA A 200 22.13 0.49 13.79
N ASP A 201 21.37 0.23 12.73
CA ASP A 201 21.43 0.99 11.48
C ASP A 201 20.39 2.13 11.44
N VAL A 202 19.62 2.30 12.52
CA VAL A 202 18.65 3.41 12.63
C VAL A 202 19.44 4.71 12.80
N PRO A 203 19.26 5.72 11.91
CA PRO A 203 19.92 7.00 12.08
C PRO A 203 19.67 7.59 13.47
N LEU A 204 20.71 8.14 14.09
CA LEU A 204 20.67 8.71 15.45
C LEU A 204 19.50 9.68 15.66
N ALA A 205 19.08 10.39 14.60
CA ALA A 205 17.93 11.31 14.65
C ALA A 205 16.61 10.58 14.92
N VAL A 206 16.43 9.37 14.39
CA VAL A 206 15.23 8.55 14.62
C VAL A 206 15.32 7.85 15.97
N ALA A 207 16.52 7.42 16.38
CA ALA A 207 16.77 6.82 17.68
C ALA A 207 16.45 7.81 18.82
N HIS A 208 16.74 9.09 18.64
CA HIS A 208 16.44 10.17 19.61
C HIS A 208 14.93 10.43 19.77
N VAL A 209 14.19 10.36 18.67
CA VAL A 209 12.71 10.51 18.68
C VAL A 209 12.03 9.27 19.25
N ALA A 210 12.61 8.09 19.03
CA ALA A 210 12.07 6.81 19.51
C ALA A 210 12.46 6.48 20.98
N GLY A 211 13.32 7.30 21.63
CA GLY A 211 13.75 7.07 23.00
C GLY A 211 14.64 5.82 23.18
N VAL A 212 15.34 5.41 22.16
CA VAL A 212 16.18 4.18 22.10
C VAL A 212 17.69 4.50 22.12
N ALA A 213 18.05 5.74 22.49
CA ALA A 213 19.43 6.18 22.66
C ALA A 213 19.85 6.22 24.13
#